data_385d2bd13bff8a5569648bcb67c5b4e6
#
_entry.id   385d2bd13bff8a5569648bcb67c5b4e6
#
_cell.length_a   1.000
_cell.length_b   1.000
_cell.length_c   1.000
_cell.angle_alpha   90.00
_cell.angle_beta   90.00
_cell.angle_gamma   90.00
#
_symmetry.space_group_name_H-M   'P 1'
#
loop_
_entity.id
_entity.type
_entity.pdbx_description
1 polymer ?
#
loop_
_entity_poly.entity_id
_entity_poly.type
_entity_poly.pdbx_seq_one_letter_code
_entity_poly.pdbx_strand_id
1 'polypeptide(L)'
;MEELGSPALDFSLPNTNPGVGGPSVSLNTLNEHPALLVAFICNHCPYVIHIRDSFVSFVLDYREKGLAVVAICANDVRTHPDDSPEKMAEEASKFGYPFPYLYDESQAVAKAYRAACTPDFFLYNR
;
A
#
# COMPACT_ATOMS: atom_id res chain seq x y z
N MET A 1 0.41 16.65 0.82
CA MET A 1 -0.47 15.90 -0.08
C MET A 1 -0.23 16.33 -1.51
N GLU A 2 -0.26 15.40 -2.44
CA GLU A 2 -0.09 15.71 -3.85
C GLU A 2 -1.25 16.54 -4.39
N GLU A 3 -0.96 17.37 -5.40
CA GLU A 3 -1.99 18.13 -6.10
C GLU A 3 -2.84 17.19 -6.94
N LEU A 4 -4.12 17.54 -7.12
CA LEU A 4 -5.01 16.80 -8.00
C LEU A 4 -4.47 16.84 -9.44
N GLY A 5 -4.48 15.68 -10.10
CA GLY A 5 -4.00 15.56 -11.47
C GLY A 5 -2.50 15.34 -11.60
N SER A 6 -1.74 15.33 -10.50
CA SER A 6 -0.32 15.00 -10.54
C SER A 6 -0.12 13.54 -10.90
N PRO A 7 0.93 13.19 -11.68
CA PRO A 7 1.24 11.79 -11.94
C PRO A 7 1.73 11.10 -10.67
N ALA A 8 1.51 9.80 -10.58
CA ALA A 8 2.05 8.99 -9.48
C ALA A 8 3.58 9.03 -9.51
N LEU A 9 4.20 9.14 -8.34
CA LEU A 9 5.65 9.14 -8.21
C LEU A 9 6.19 7.71 -8.28
N ASP A 10 7.36 7.56 -8.88
CA ASP A 10 7.97 6.24 -9.07
C ASP A 10 8.38 5.61 -7.74
N PHE A 11 8.29 4.28 -7.70
CA PHE A 11 8.77 3.50 -6.56
C PHE A 11 9.10 2.08 -7.02
N SER A 12 9.93 1.40 -6.24
CA SER A 12 10.18 -0.03 -6.37
C SER A 12 10.51 -0.54 -4.97
N LEU A 13 9.65 -1.40 -4.43
CA LEU A 13 9.74 -1.82 -3.03
C LEU A 13 9.52 -3.33 -2.90
N PRO A 14 10.14 -3.95 -1.87
CA PRO A 14 9.86 -5.36 -1.58
C PRO A 14 8.40 -5.54 -1.15
N ASN A 15 7.84 -6.65 -1.57
CA ASN A 15 6.44 -7.00 -1.31
C ASN A 15 6.37 -8.08 -0.24
N THR A 16 5.71 -7.78 0.87
CA THR A 16 5.53 -8.74 1.96
C THR A 16 4.35 -9.68 1.73
N ASN A 17 3.60 -9.47 0.64
CA ASN A 17 2.49 -10.32 0.23
C ASN A 17 2.76 -10.86 -1.19
N PRO A 18 3.82 -11.69 -1.38
CA PRO A 18 4.28 -12.04 -2.73
C PRO A 18 3.30 -12.88 -3.54
N GLY A 19 2.32 -13.50 -2.91
CA GLY A 19 1.25 -14.19 -3.64
C GLY A 19 0.39 -13.25 -4.48
N VAL A 20 0.46 -11.95 -4.20
CA VAL A 20 -0.23 -10.91 -4.96
C VAL A 20 0.82 -9.91 -5.45
N GLY A 21 1.22 -10.01 -6.70
CA GLY A 21 2.15 -9.07 -7.34
C GLY A 21 3.62 -9.49 -7.35
N GLY A 22 3.99 -10.62 -6.74
CA GLY A 22 5.36 -11.12 -6.76
C GLY A 22 6.25 -10.55 -5.65
N PRO A 23 7.57 -10.87 -5.67
CA PRO A 23 8.47 -10.53 -4.55
C PRO A 23 8.78 -9.05 -4.41
N SER A 24 8.63 -8.27 -5.47
CA SER A 24 8.76 -6.82 -5.43
C SER A 24 7.77 -6.19 -6.41
N VAL A 25 7.37 -4.95 -6.14
CA VAL A 25 6.41 -4.23 -6.97
C VAL A 25 6.94 -2.84 -7.23
N SER A 26 6.83 -2.39 -8.49
CA SER A 26 7.18 -1.04 -8.90
C SER A 26 6.01 -0.38 -9.61
N LEU A 27 6.09 0.94 -9.74
CA LEU A 27 5.06 1.69 -10.46
C LEU A 27 4.90 1.19 -11.90
N ASN A 28 6.00 0.80 -12.56
CA ASN A 28 5.95 0.30 -13.94
C ASN A 28 5.07 -0.95 -14.09
N THR A 29 5.04 -1.82 -13.09
CA THR A 29 4.22 -3.03 -13.14
C THR A 29 2.72 -2.74 -13.02
N LEU A 30 2.37 -1.51 -12.63
CA LEU A 30 1.00 -1.08 -12.41
C LEU A 30 0.46 -0.17 -13.51
N ASN A 31 1.29 0.16 -14.51
CA ASN A 31 0.94 1.13 -15.55
C ASN A 31 -0.15 0.66 -16.51
N GLU A 32 -0.45 -0.61 -16.55
CA GLU A 32 -1.48 -1.16 -17.45
C GLU A 32 -2.89 -0.92 -16.96
N HIS A 33 -3.05 -0.51 -15.71
CA HIS A 33 -4.37 -0.29 -15.12
C HIS A 33 -4.85 1.14 -15.34
N PRO A 34 -6.16 1.34 -15.60
CA PRO A 34 -6.70 2.69 -15.82
C PRO A 34 -6.65 3.59 -14.61
N ALA A 35 -6.62 3.04 -13.39
CA ALA A 35 -6.52 3.81 -12.17
C ALA A 35 -5.63 3.10 -11.16
N LEU A 36 -5.00 3.87 -10.28
CA LEU A 36 -4.10 3.37 -9.23
C LEU A 36 -4.43 4.03 -7.90
N LEU A 37 -4.61 3.23 -6.87
CA LEU A 37 -4.71 3.69 -5.49
C LEU A 37 -3.47 3.26 -4.72
N VAL A 38 -2.74 4.24 -4.18
CA VAL A 38 -1.60 3.99 -3.28
C VAL A 38 -2.06 4.29 -1.86
N ALA A 39 -2.02 3.29 -0.99
CA ALA A 39 -2.48 3.41 0.38
C ALA A 39 -1.31 3.24 1.34
N PHE A 40 -1.01 4.28 2.13
CA PHE A 40 -0.02 4.18 3.20
C PHE A 40 -0.73 3.74 4.46
N ILE A 41 -0.45 2.51 4.90
CA ILE A 41 -1.10 1.89 6.07
C ILE A 41 -0.04 1.26 6.98
N CYS A 42 -0.46 0.81 8.14
CA CYS A 42 0.39 0.07 9.08
C CYS A 42 -0.46 -0.98 9.80
N ASN A 43 0.22 -1.92 10.46
CA ASN A 43 -0.48 -3.03 11.11
C ASN A 43 -1.13 -2.62 12.44
N HIS A 44 -0.55 -1.65 13.13
CA HIS A 44 -0.96 -1.30 14.50
C HIS A 44 -1.85 -0.07 14.58
N CYS A 45 -2.03 0.68 13.51
CA CYS A 45 -2.79 1.93 13.52
C CYS A 45 -4.27 1.66 13.80
N PRO A 46 -4.89 2.26 14.83
CA PRO A 46 -6.30 2.00 15.14
C PRO A 46 -7.25 2.30 13.99
N TYR A 47 -6.98 3.36 13.22
CA TYR A 47 -7.82 3.68 12.05
C TYR A 47 -7.73 2.63 10.96
N VAL A 48 -6.53 2.08 10.73
CA VAL A 48 -6.34 1.01 9.74
C VAL A 48 -7.08 -0.25 10.20
N ILE A 49 -6.95 -0.60 11.48
CA ILE A 49 -7.65 -1.76 12.03
C ILE A 49 -9.17 -1.57 11.88
N HIS A 50 -9.66 -0.37 12.13
CA HIS A 50 -11.09 -0.05 12.04
C HIS A 50 -11.64 -0.19 10.61
N ILE A 51 -10.89 0.22 9.60
CA ILE A 51 -11.36 0.20 8.21
C ILE A 51 -10.94 -1.04 7.43
N ARG A 52 -10.13 -1.91 8.03
CA ARG A 52 -9.46 -3.02 7.32
C ARG A 52 -10.41 -3.88 6.50
N ASP A 53 -11.47 -4.37 7.10
CA ASP A 53 -12.42 -5.27 6.41
C ASP A 53 -13.14 -4.54 5.28
N SER A 54 -13.54 -3.30 5.52
CA SER A 54 -14.18 -2.45 4.50
C SER A 54 -13.24 -2.16 3.34
N PHE A 55 -11.97 -1.93 3.64
CA PHE A 55 -10.96 -1.65 2.62
C PHE A 55 -10.70 -2.89 1.75
N VAL A 56 -10.59 -4.07 2.36
CA VAL A 56 -10.42 -5.32 1.61
C VAL A 56 -11.62 -5.54 0.69
N SER A 57 -12.83 -5.35 1.19
CA SER A 57 -14.06 -5.49 0.40
C SER A 57 -14.08 -4.49 -0.77
N PHE A 58 -13.71 -3.25 -0.51
CA PHE A 58 -13.61 -2.22 -1.54
C PHE A 58 -12.63 -2.64 -2.66
N VAL A 59 -11.46 -3.13 -2.30
CA VAL A 59 -10.46 -3.56 -3.29
C VAL A 59 -10.98 -4.72 -4.13
N LEU A 60 -11.62 -5.70 -3.51
CA LEU A 60 -12.19 -6.84 -4.23
C LEU A 60 -13.24 -6.39 -5.25
N ASP A 61 -14.04 -5.39 -4.91
CA ASP A 61 -15.07 -4.87 -5.81
C ASP A 61 -14.48 -4.09 -7.00
N TYR A 62 -13.45 -3.27 -6.75
CA TYR A 62 -12.98 -2.32 -7.75
C TYR A 62 -11.81 -2.84 -8.59
N ARG A 63 -11.07 -3.86 -8.14
CA ARG A 63 -9.98 -4.42 -8.95
C ARG A 63 -10.48 -4.97 -10.27
N GLU A 64 -11.68 -5.51 -10.30
CA GLU A 64 -12.31 -6.02 -11.52
C GLU A 64 -12.74 -4.89 -12.47
N LYS A 65 -12.83 -3.66 -11.95
CA LYS A 65 -13.20 -2.47 -12.74
C LYS A 65 -11.97 -1.69 -13.21
N GLY A 66 -10.77 -2.26 -13.04
CA GLY A 66 -9.53 -1.67 -13.55
C GLY A 66 -8.75 -0.85 -12.54
N LEU A 67 -9.09 -0.91 -11.25
CA LEU A 67 -8.32 -0.25 -10.20
C LEU A 67 -7.19 -1.16 -9.72
N ALA A 68 -5.95 -0.68 -9.87
CA ALA A 68 -4.80 -1.29 -9.20
C ALA A 68 -4.68 -0.69 -7.81
N VAL A 69 -4.43 -1.52 -6.80
CA VAL A 69 -4.25 -1.06 -5.43
C VAL A 69 -2.93 -1.60 -4.91
N VAL A 70 -2.15 -0.73 -4.28
CA VAL A 70 -0.93 -1.11 -3.59
C VAL A 70 -0.93 -0.44 -2.22
N ALA A 71 -0.57 -1.18 -1.19
CA ALA A 71 -0.42 -0.66 0.17
C ALA A 71 1.06 -0.59 0.52
N ILE A 72 1.46 0.45 1.23
CA ILE A 72 2.85 0.68 1.62
C ILE A 72 2.89 0.98 3.12
N CYS A 73 3.80 0.29 3.83
CA CYS A 73 4.09 0.59 5.23
C CYS A 73 5.51 1.16 5.31
N ALA A 74 5.64 2.33 5.92
CA ALA A 74 6.91 3.05 6.04
C ALA A 74 7.31 3.31 7.49
N ASN A 75 6.68 2.64 8.45
CA ASN A 75 7.01 2.86 9.86
C ASN A 75 8.35 2.23 10.22
N ASP A 76 9.08 2.90 11.10
CA ASP A 76 10.37 2.42 11.59
C ASP A 76 10.15 1.22 12.50
N VAL A 77 10.69 0.05 12.12
CA VAL A 77 10.53 -1.17 12.91
C VAL A 77 11.21 -1.11 14.27
N ARG A 78 12.19 -0.20 14.46
CA ARG A 78 12.84 -0.03 15.75
C ARG A 78 11.91 0.62 16.78
N THR A 79 10.99 1.47 16.33
CA THR A 79 10.00 2.12 17.19
C THR A 79 8.63 1.47 17.10
N HIS A 80 8.36 0.76 15.98
CA HIS A 80 7.08 0.12 15.71
C HIS A 80 7.32 -1.33 15.25
N PRO A 81 7.76 -2.23 16.15
CA PRO A 81 8.08 -3.62 15.74
C PRO A 81 6.90 -4.39 15.19
N ASP A 82 5.66 -3.97 15.48
CA ASP A 82 4.46 -4.59 14.91
C ASP A 82 4.33 -4.33 13.40
N ASP A 83 5.13 -3.44 12.84
CA ASP A 83 5.14 -3.11 11.41
C ASP A 83 6.36 -3.66 10.69
N SER A 84 7.03 -4.67 11.25
CA SER A 84 8.13 -5.35 10.58
C SER A 84 7.63 -6.09 9.33
N PRO A 85 8.50 -6.38 8.35
CA PRO A 85 8.09 -7.16 7.16
C PRO A 85 7.44 -8.48 7.51
N GLU A 86 7.91 -9.18 8.54
CA GLU A 86 7.33 -10.44 9.00
C GLU A 86 5.91 -10.24 9.51
N LYS A 87 5.68 -9.18 10.27
CA LYS A 87 4.34 -8.85 10.78
C LYS A 87 3.41 -8.40 9.66
N MET A 88 3.93 -7.67 8.68
CA MET A 88 3.16 -7.30 7.49
C MET A 88 2.70 -8.55 6.72
N ALA A 89 3.59 -9.52 6.55
CA ALA A 89 3.23 -10.77 5.88
C ALA A 89 2.17 -11.56 6.65
N GLU A 90 2.28 -11.60 7.97
CA GLU A 90 1.27 -12.24 8.83
C GLU A 90 -0.09 -11.55 8.70
N GLU A 91 -0.10 -10.22 8.70
CA GLU A 91 -1.31 -9.42 8.57
C GLU A 91 -1.98 -9.66 7.22
N ALA A 92 -1.21 -9.63 6.13
CA ALA A 92 -1.72 -9.87 4.80
C ALA A 92 -2.34 -11.27 4.67
N SER A 93 -1.68 -12.27 5.23
CA SER A 93 -2.17 -13.65 5.22
C SER A 93 -3.44 -13.80 6.06
N LYS A 94 -3.41 -13.25 7.28
CA LYS A 94 -4.52 -13.39 8.23
C LYS A 94 -5.82 -12.77 7.72
N PHE A 95 -5.71 -11.60 7.07
CA PHE A 95 -6.87 -10.84 6.62
C PHE A 95 -7.13 -10.97 5.12
N GLY A 96 -6.36 -11.82 4.43
CA GLY A 96 -6.58 -12.09 3.02
C GLY A 96 -6.44 -10.87 2.12
N TYR A 97 -5.40 -10.06 2.32
CA TYR A 97 -5.19 -8.83 1.55
C TYR A 97 -5.11 -9.15 0.05
N PRO A 98 -6.01 -8.60 -0.78
CA PRO A 98 -6.00 -8.83 -2.22
C PRO A 98 -5.11 -7.84 -2.99
N PHE A 99 -4.14 -7.23 -2.31
CA PHE A 99 -3.24 -6.23 -2.88
C PHE A 99 -1.81 -6.47 -2.38
N PRO A 100 -0.78 -6.00 -3.11
CA PRO A 100 0.59 -6.03 -2.61
C PRO A 100 0.73 -5.17 -1.36
N TYR A 101 1.54 -5.62 -0.43
CA TYR A 101 1.81 -4.89 0.83
C TYR A 101 3.31 -4.64 0.91
N LEU A 102 3.73 -3.43 0.55
CA LEU A 102 5.13 -3.08 0.31
C LEU A 102 5.77 -2.46 1.55
N TYR A 103 7.05 -2.77 1.74
CA TYR A 103 7.84 -2.25 2.85
C TYR A 103 8.78 -1.15 2.38
N ASP A 104 8.59 0.07 2.90
CA ASP A 104 9.39 1.26 2.60
C ASP A 104 10.36 1.51 3.76
N GLU A 105 11.44 0.73 3.81
CA GLU A 105 12.39 0.73 4.91
C GLU A 105 13.01 2.10 5.16
N SER A 106 13.43 2.78 4.10
CA SER A 106 14.08 4.09 4.20
C SER A 106 13.10 5.24 4.39
N GLN A 107 11.80 4.98 4.23
CA GLN A 107 10.75 5.98 4.25
C GLN A 107 10.84 6.98 3.09
N ALA A 108 11.66 6.68 2.09
CA ALA A 108 11.86 7.58 0.95
C ALA A 108 10.59 7.73 0.11
N VAL A 109 9.86 6.64 -0.10
CA VAL A 109 8.62 6.68 -0.90
C VAL A 109 7.54 7.46 -0.15
N ALA A 110 7.37 7.24 1.15
CA ALA A 110 6.41 7.99 1.96
C ALA A 110 6.71 9.49 1.92
N LYS A 111 7.99 9.86 2.03
CA LYS A 111 8.41 11.26 1.97
C LYS A 111 8.16 11.86 0.59
N ALA A 112 8.45 11.12 -0.48
CA ALA A 112 8.22 11.58 -1.85
C ALA A 112 6.73 11.82 -2.12
N TYR A 113 5.86 10.96 -1.61
CA TYR A 113 4.41 11.11 -1.74
C TYR A 113 3.83 12.14 -0.77
N ARG A 114 4.62 12.64 0.18
CA ARG A 114 4.19 13.55 1.25
C ARG A 114 3.09 12.93 2.11
N ALA A 115 3.21 11.63 2.35
CA ALA A 115 2.28 10.94 3.24
C ALA A 115 2.42 11.49 4.67
N ALA A 116 1.31 11.91 5.26
CA ALA A 116 1.33 12.60 6.55
C ALA A 116 1.13 11.65 7.72
N CYS A 117 0.14 10.78 7.62
CA CYS A 117 -0.19 9.80 8.66
C CYS A 117 -0.92 8.62 8.02
N THR A 118 -0.99 7.51 8.73
CA THR A 118 -1.73 6.34 8.24
C THR A 118 -3.13 6.32 8.86
N PRO A 119 -4.15 5.93 8.09
CA PRO A 119 -4.09 5.67 6.66
C PRO A 119 -4.04 6.95 5.84
N ASP A 120 -3.29 6.94 4.74
CA ASP A 120 -3.24 8.07 3.81
C ASP A 120 -3.36 7.50 2.39
N PHE A 121 -4.26 8.06 1.58
CA PHE A 121 -4.64 7.49 0.29
C PHE A 121 -4.36 8.47 -0.84
N PHE A 122 -3.79 7.96 -1.93
CA PHE A 122 -3.48 8.75 -3.13
C PHE A 122 -4.05 8.02 -4.35
N LEU A 123 -4.99 8.65 -5.04
CA LEU A 123 -5.67 8.07 -6.21
C LEU A 123 -5.20 8.77 -7.48
N TYR A 124 -4.80 7.97 -8.47
CA TYR A 124 -4.28 8.48 -9.74
C TYR A 124 -5.04 7.87 -10.92
N ASN A 125 -5.29 8.68 -11.95
CA ASN A 125 -5.76 8.22 -13.25
C ASN A 125 -4.56 8.05 -14.18
N ARG A 126 -4.73 7.17 -15.16
CA ARG A 126 -3.77 7.07 -16.24
C ARG A 126 -3.98 8.18 -17.24
#